data_0f13fe531088166d462d8706b5751b83
#
_entry.id   0f13fe531088166d462d8706b5751b83
#
_cell.length_a   1.000
_cell.length_b   1.000
_cell.length_c   1.000
_cell.angle_alpha   90.00
_cell.angle_beta   90.00
_cell.angle_gamma   90.00
#
_symmetry.space_group_name_H-M   'P 1'
#
loop_
_entity.id
_entity.type
_entity.pdbx_description
1 polymer ?
#
loop_
_entity_poly.entity_id
_entity_poly.type
_entity_poly.pdbx_seq_one_letter_code
_entity_poly.pdbx_strand_id
1 'polypeptide(L)'
;HLYKLGLDVCVVLPNKARDFAKYEGILTKTDDMDAYTLGMMGCRDKRLKTWTPPSPIFKELRQMTRFVADINKVKTELNNHLESLAHSETAEKSIVKHYNKLIDKIDKQLASNEKAIREKVKQEPGLAERIDRIVTIKGIGYMTVITILAETSGFALITNRKQLTRYAGLDVPAHQSGPVDPKRHISKQGNIA
;
A
#
# COMPACT_ATOMS: atom_id res chain seq x y z
N HIS A 1 6.63 1.47 -19.19
CA HIS A 1 7.09 1.34 -20.58
C HIS A 1 7.12 2.72 -21.27
N LEU A 2 6.03 3.45 -21.31
CA LEU A 2 5.92 4.78 -21.98
C LEU A 2 7.00 5.79 -21.50
N TYR A 3 7.24 5.87 -20.19
CA TYR A 3 8.27 6.73 -19.62
C TYR A 3 9.67 6.41 -20.16
N LYS A 4 10.00 5.11 -20.38
CA LYS A 4 11.28 4.70 -20.97
C LYS A 4 11.44 5.10 -22.44
N LEU A 5 10.34 5.40 -23.12
CA LEU A 5 10.32 5.93 -24.49
C LEU A 5 10.44 7.46 -24.54
N GLY A 6 10.69 8.11 -23.39
CA GLY A 6 10.83 9.56 -23.31
C GLY A 6 9.52 10.35 -23.35
N LEU A 7 8.38 9.65 -23.18
CA LEU A 7 7.06 10.30 -23.18
C LEU A 7 6.73 10.87 -21.80
N ASP A 8 6.10 12.03 -21.77
CA ASP A 8 5.52 12.60 -20.56
C ASP A 8 4.29 11.78 -20.13
N VAL A 9 4.37 11.11 -18.99
CA VAL A 9 3.33 10.23 -18.50
C VAL A 9 2.69 10.85 -17.27
N CYS A 10 1.36 10.92 -17.26
CA CYS A 10 0.58 11.28 -16.07
C CYS A 10 -0.17 10.05 -15.55
N VAL A 11 -0.05 9.75 -14.25
CA VAL A 11 -0.80 8.67 -13.61
C VAL A 11 -2.02 9.25 -12.94
N VAL A 12 -3.19 8.80 -13.36
CA VAL A 12 -4.49 9.26 -12.86
C VAL A 12 -5.17 8.14 -12.08
N LEU A 13 -5.78 8.49 -10.94
CA LEU A 13 -6.59 7.53 -10.19
C LEU A 13 -7.84 7.13 -10.98
N PRO A 14 -8.25 5.85 -10.98
CA PRO A 14 -9.41 5.38 -11.75
C PRO A 14 -10.71 6.11 -11.42
N ASN A 15 -10.92 6.49 -10.15
CA ASN A 15 -12.10 7.27 -9.75
C ASN A 15 -12.10 8.67 -10.37
N LYS A 16 -10.95 9.34 -10.47
CA LYS A 16 -10.85 10.64 -11.14
C LYS A 16 -11.18 10.57 -12.63
N ALA A 17 -10.66 9.55 -13.32
CA ALA A 17 -10.98 9.34 -14.73
C ALA A 17 -12.48 9.09 -14.92
N ARG A 18 -13.08 8.25 -14.07
CA ARG A 18 -14.51 7.99 -14.07
C ARG A 18 -15.36 9.24 -13.78
N ASP A 19 -14.95 10.05 -12.81
CA ASP A 19 -15.69 11.27 -12.48
C ASP A 19 -15.57 12.32 -13.59
N PHE A 20 -14.42 12.37 -14.27
CA PHE A 20 -14.23 13.18 -15.47
C PHE A 20 -15.11 12.70 -16.63
N ALA A 21 -15.19 11.38 -16.87
CA ALA A 21 -16.08 10.81 -17.86
C ALA A 21 -17.56 11.20 -17.62
N LYS A 22 -18.01 11.10 -16.35
CA LYS A 22 -19.36 11.54 -15.97
C LYS A 22 -19.60 13.04 -16.22
N TYR A 23 -18.61 13.87 -15.90
CA TYR A 23 -18.67 15.31 -16.15
C TYR A 23 -18.83 15.63 -17.64
N GLU A 24 -18.12 14.88 -18.51
CA GLU A 24 -18.20 15.02 -19.96
C GLU A 24 -19.43 14.32 -20.56
N GLY A 25 -20.31 13.70 -19.75
CA GLY A 25 -21.49 12.99 -20.23
C GLY A 25 -21.20 11.66 -20.92
N ILE A 26 -20.00 11.11 -20.75
CA ILE A 26 -19.59 9.82 -21.33
C ILE A 26 -20.14 8.70 -20.45
N LEU A 27 -21.19 8.01 -20.92
CA LEU A 27 -21.85 6.93 -20.17
C LEU A 27 -21.38 5.54 -20.60
N THR A 28 -20.88 5.41 -21.83
CA THR A 28 -20.41 4.13 -22.37
C THR A 28 -19.02 3.81 -21.84
N LYS A 29 -18.83 2.58 -21.35
CA LYS A 29 -17.54 2.08 -20.86
C LYS A 29 -17.01 1.02 -21.83
N THR A 30 -16.05 1.41 -22.64
CA THR A 30 -15.21 0.54 -23.47
C THR A 30 -13.78 1.03 -23.38
N ASP A 31 -12.81 0.22 -23.75
CA ASP A 31 -11.40 0.61 -23.72
C ASP A 31 -11.13 1.84 -24.62
N ASP A 32 -11.80 1.94 -25.75
CA ASP A 32 -11.71 3.09 -26.66
C ASP A 32 -12.23 4.38 -26.01
N MET A 33 -13.37 4.29 -25.31
CA MET A 33 -13.94 5.43 -24.58
C MET A 33 -13.10 5.82 -23.37
N ASP A 34 -12.51 4.84 -22.69
CA ASP A 34 -11.57 5.10 -21.58
C ASP A 34 -10.30 5.79 -22.12
N ALA A 35 -9.73 5.35 -23.25
CA ALA A 35 -8.60 5.99 -23.90
C ALA A 35 -8.93 7.42 -24.35
N TYR A 36 -10.10 7.64 -24.97
CA TYR A 36 -10.58 8.96 -25.36
C TYR A 36 -10.76 9.89 -24.14
N THR A 37 -11.36 9.38 -23.07
CA THR A 37 -11.57 10.11 -21.81
C THR A 37 -10.24 10.55 -21.20
N LEU A 38 -9.24 9.66 -21.14
CA LEU A 38 -7.92 9.96 -20.65
C LEU A 38 -7.19 10.97 -21.53
N GLY A 39 -7.33 10.86 -22.84
CA GLY A 39 -6.76 11.85 -23.79
C GLY A 39 -7.38 13.23 -23.59
N MET A 40 -8.71 13.33 -23.51
CA MET A 40 -9.40 14.60 -23.22
C MET A 40 -9.01 15.18 -21.88
N MET A 41 -8.91 14.35 -20.85
CA MET A 41 -8.46 14.76 -19.52
C MET A 41 -7.01 15.29 -19.56
N GLY A 42 -6.13 14.64 -20.31
CA GLY A 42 -4.74 15.09 -20.52
C GLY A 42 -4.66 16.49 -21.15
N CYS A 43 -5.54 16.78 -22.09
CA CYS A 43 -5.59 18.09 -22.78
C CYS A 43 -6.20 19.20 -21.90
N ARG A 44 -7.20 18.87 -21.07
CA ARG A 44 -8.01 19.88 -20.37
C ARG A 44 -7.61 20.12 -18.91
N ASP A 45 -7.18 19.09 -18.18
CA ASP A 45 -6.83 19.23 -16.76
C ASP A 45 -5.37 19.66 -16.57
N LYS A 46 -5.15 20.97 -16.53
CA LYS A 46 -3.83 21.58 -16.28
C LYS A 46 -3.22 21.24 -14.91
N ARG A 47 -3.98 20.57 -14.03
CA ARG A 47 -3.51 20.14 -12.68
C ARG A 47 -2.83 18.77 -12.71
N LEU A 48 -2.84 18.10 -13.83
CA LEU A 48 -2.11 16.84 -14.00
C LEU A 48 -0.61 17.08 -13.87
N LYS A 49 0.02 16.23 -13.07
CA LYS A 49 1.48 16.27 -12.87
C LYS A 49 2.14 15.12 -13.59
N THR A 50 3.23 15.42 -14.27
CA THR A 50 4.07 14.39 -14.87
C THR A 50 4.56 13.43 -13.81
N TRP A 51 4.40 12.14 -14.07
CA TRP A 51 4.84 11.08 -13.20
C TRP A 51 6.32 10.79 -13.45
N THR A 52 7.08 10.70 -12.38
CA THR A 52 8.45 10.20 -12.40
C THR A 52 8.48 8.82 -11.72
N PRO A 53 9.24 7.85 -12.24
CA PRO A 53 9.34 6.55 -11.60
C PRO A 53 9.93 6.71 -10.19
N PRO A 54 9.39 6.02 -9.19
CA PRO A 54 10.00 6.00 -7.87
C PRO A 54 11.40 5.40 -7.93
N SER A 55 12.28 5.84 -7.03
CA SER A 55 13.63 5.28 -6.91
C SER A 55 13.55 3.74 -6.82
N PRO A 56 14.46 3.02 -7.48
CA PRO A 56 14.47 1.55 -7.51
C PRO A 56 14.42 0.93 -6.11
N ILE A 57 15.13 1.53 -5.13
CA ILE A 57 15.16 1.05 -3.75
C ILE A 57 13.76 0.97 -3.13
N PHE A 58 12.91 2.00 -3.29
CA PHE A 58 11.55 1.98 -2.74
C PHE A 58 10.66 0.95 -3.42
N LYS A 59 10.89 0.68 -4.69
CA LYS A 59 10.15 -0.35 -5.44
C LYS A 59 10.47 -1.75 -4.91
N GLU A 60 11.74 -2.02 -4.66
CA GLU A 60 12.20 -3.29 -4.13
C GLU A 60 11.77 -3.47 -2.66
N LEU A 61 11.96 -2.44 -1.81
CA LEU A 61 11.49 -2.47 -0.43
C LEU A 61 9.99 -2.69 -0.34
N ARG A 62 9.19 -2.09 -1.24
CA ARG A 62 7.74 -2.31 -1.29
C ARG A 62 7.38 -3.76 -1.59
N GLN A 63 8.07 -4.41 -2.51
CA GLN A 63 7.85 -5.82 -2.79
C GLN A 63 8.20 -6.69 -1.58
N MET A 64 9.31 -6.39 -0.91
CA MET A 64 9.76 -7.14 0.27
C MET A 64 8.83 -6.95 1.47
N THR A 65 8.37 -5.72 1.75
CA THR A 65 7.43 -5.44 2.86
C THR A 65 6.06 -6.04 2.62
N ARG A 66 5.56 -6.01 1.38
CA ARG A 66 4.30 -6.67 1.01
C ARG A 66 4.39 -8.18 1.15
N PHE A 67 5.51 -8.79 0.73
CA PHE A 67 5.76 -10.20 0.96
C PHE A 67 5.71 -10.55 2.47
N VAL A 68 6.36 -9.73 3.34
CA VAL A 68 6.28 -9.91 4.80
C VAL A 68 4.83 -9.85 5.28
N ALA A 69 4.05 -8.89 4.80
CA ALA A 69 2.64 -8.75 5.18
C ALA A 69 1.81 -9.97 4.75
N ASP A 70 2.01 -10.47 3.53
CA ASP A 70 1.28 -11.62 2.99
C ASP A 70 1.63 -12.90 3.74
N ILE A 71 2.90 -13.14 4.02
CA ILE A 71 3.34 -14.32 4.78
C ILE A 71 2.83 -14.27 6.23
N ASN A 72 2.75 -13.07 6.85
CA ASN A 72 2.16 -12.92 8.18
C ASN A 72 0.66 -13.25 8.19
N LYS A 73 -0.09 -12.93 7.13
CA LYS A 73 -1.50 -13.35 6.99
C LYS A 73 -1.60 -14.87 6.97
N VAL A 74 -0.78 -15.54 6.15
CA VAL A 74 -0.74 -17.01 6.09
C VAL A 74 -0.39 -17.61 7.45
N LYS A 75 0.59 -17.05 8.16
CA LYS A 75 0.94 -17.50 9.51
C LYS A 75 -0.24 -17.37 10.47
N THR A 76 -0.97 -16.27 10.41
CA THR A 76 -2.16 -16.04 11.25
C THR A 76 -3.24 -17.07 10.95
N GLU A 77 -3.50 -17.38 9.68
CA GLU A 77 -4.46 -18.42 9.28
C GLU A 77 -4.06 -19.79 9.81
N LEU A 78 -2.79 -20.18 9.69
CA LEU A 78 -2.29 -21.45 10.22
C LEU A 78 -2.41 -21.53 11.75
N ASN A 79 -2.13 -20.44 12.47
CA ASN A 79 -2.30 -20.39 13.92
C ASN A 79 -3.78 -20.51 14.32
N ASN A 80 -4.70 -19.86 13.60
CA ASN A 80 -6.14 -19.99 13.84
C ASN A 80 -6.63 -21.44 13.61
N HIS A 81 -6.08 -22.13 12.60
CA HIS A 81 -6.36 -23.56 12.40
C HIS A 81 -5.82 -24.42 13.53
N LEU A 82 -4.61 -24.15 14.03
CA LEU A 82 -4.05 -24.86 15.17
C LEU A 82 -4.90 -24.65 16.44
N GLU A 83 -5.33 -23.42 16.69
CA GLU A 83 -6.21 -23.10 17.81
C GLU A 83 -7.54 -23.85 17.70
N SER A 84 -8.16 -23.87 16.53
CA SER A 84 -9.37 -24.65 16.26
C SER A 84 -9.17 -26.15 16.53
N LEU A 85 -8.05 -26.71 16.08
CA LEU A 85 -7.72 -28.12 16.35
C LEU A 85 -7.49 -28.40 17.84
N ALA A 86 -6.92 -27.46 18.60
CA ALA A 86 -6.71 -27.62 20.03
C ALA A 86 -8.02 -27.72 20.82
N HIS A 87 -9.13 -27.19 20.30
CA HIS A 87 -10.46 -27.29 20.86
C HIS A 87 -11.25 -28.51 20.35
N SER A 88 -10.67 -29.30 19.45
CA SER A 88 -11.29 -30.52 18.92
C SER A 88 -10.90 -31.76 19.75
N GLU A 89 -11.86 -32.56 20.16
CA GLU A 89 -11.61 -33.82 20.88
C GLU A 89 -10.85 -34.85 20.02
N THR A 90 -10.83 -34.69 18.69
CA THR A 90 -10.29 -35.68 17.73
C THR A 90 -9.09 -35.16 16.94
N ALA A 91 -8.36 -34.16 17.47
CA ALA A 91 -7.19 -33.60 16.75
C ALA A 91 -6.09 -34.64 16.59
N GLU A 92 -5.75 -34.96 15.32
CA GLU A 92 -4.67 -35.89 15.01
C GLU A 92 -3.31 -35.22 15.23
N LYS A 93 -2.47 -35.86 16.06
CA LYS A 93 -1.14 -35.33 16.44
C LYS A 93 -0.21 -35.10 15.25
N SER A 94 -0.34 -35.93 14.20
CA SER A 94 0.47 -35.76 12.97
C SER A 94 0.15 -34.44 12.25
N ILE A 95 -1.15 -34.07 12.19
CA ILE A 95 -1.61 -32.83 11.56
C ILE A 95 -1.08 -31.61 12.34
N VAL A 96 -1.22 -31.61 13.66
CA VAL A 96 -0.68 -30.53 14.52
C VAL A 96 0.84 -30.38 14.31
N LYS A 97 1.57 -31.50 14.21
CA LYS A 97 3.03 -31.46 13.92
C LYS A 97 3.34 -30.86 12.56
N HIS A 98 2.51 -31.12 11.55
CA HIS A 98 2.69 -30.53 10.22
C HIS A 98 2.47 -29.02 10.20
N TYR A 99 1.40 -28.52 10.87
CA TYR A 99 1.16 -27.10 11.03
C TYR A 99 2.33 -26.39 11.72
N ASN A 100 2.81 -26.92 12.84
CA ASN A 100 3.95 -26.36 13.57
C ASN A 100 5.20 -26.28 12.69
N LYS A 101 5.51 -27.34 11.90
CA LYS A 101 6.63 -27.32 10.97
C LYS A 101 6.49 -26.25 9.86
N LEU A 102 5.27 -26.01 9.39
CA LEU A 102 5.01 -24.93 8.40
C LEU A 102 5.24 -23.57 9.03
N ILE A 103 4.74 -23.34 10.24
CA ILE A 103 4.92 -22.09 10.99
C ILE A 103 6.40 -21.83 11.25
N ASP A 104 7.17 -22.83 11.69
CA ASP A 104 8.62 -22.72 11.90
C ASP A 104 9.36 -22.32 10.61
N LYS A 105 8.94 -22.84 9.46
CA LYS A 105 9.51 -22.46 8.16
C LYS A 105 9.18 -21.01 7.80
N ILE A 106 7.94 -20.62 8.06
CA ILE A 106 7.48 -19.24 7.84
C ILE A 106 8.29 -18.27 8.71
N ASP A 107 8.50 -18.58 9.99
CA ASP A 107 9.26 -17.72 10.90
C ASP A 107 10.71 -17.54 10.46
N LYS A 108 11.35 -18.62 10.00
CA LYS A 108 12.70 -18.55 9.41
C LYS A 108 12.71 -17.66 8.16
N GLN A 109 11.70 -17.79 7.31
CA GLN A 109 11.60 -16.98 6.08
C GLN A 109 11.37 -15.51 6.39
N LEU A 110 10.52 -15.19 7.37
CA LEU A 110 10.28 -13.83 7.83
C LEU A 110 11.57 -13.19 8.38
N ALA A 111 12.28 -13.89 9.27
CA ALA A 111 13.54 -13.42 9.83
C ALA A 111 14.61 -13.18 8.74
N SER A 112 14.72 -14.09 7.76
CA SER A 112 15.61 -13.94 6.61
C SER A 112 15.27 -12.72 5.77
N ASN A 113 13.98 -12.50 5.49
CA ASN A 113 13.53 -11.37 4.68
C ASN A 113 13.70 -10.02 5.41
N GLU A 114 13.43 -9.97 6.73
CA GLU A 114 13.72 -8.78 7.54
C GLU A 114 15.21 -8.44 7.54
N LYS A 115 16.08 -9.45 7.64
CA LYS A 115 17.53 -9.23 7.53
C LYS A 115 17.91 -8.66 6.17
N ALA A 116 17.38 -9.23 5.09
CA ALA A 116 17.63 -8.74 3.74
C ALA A 116 17.15 -7.29 3.54
N ILE A 117 16.00 -6.92 4.11
CA ILE A 117 15.49 -5.53 4.12
C ILE A 117 16.47 -4.61 4.84
N ARG A 118 16.97 -4.99 6.03
CA ARG A 118 17.94 -4.19 6.79
C ARG A 118 19.25 -3.99 6.04
N GLU A 119 19.78 -5.04 5.41
CA GLU A 119 21.01 -4.93 4.61
C GLU A 119 20.81 -4.00 3.39
N LYS A 120 19.65 -4.08 2.74
CA LYS A 120 19.34 -3.20 1.62
C LYS A 120 19.22 -1.74 2.03
N VAL A 121 18.62 -1.46 3.20
CA VAL A 121 18.53 -0.10 3.76
C VAL A 121 19.92 0.45 4.10
N LYS A 122 20.83 -0.38 4.62
CA LYS A 122 22.20 0.05 4.95
C LYS A 122 23.02 0.47 3.73
N GLN A 123 22.68 -0.04 2.54
CA GLN A 123 23.34 0.35 1.29
C GLN A 123 23.00 1.78 0.85
N GLU A 124 21.97 2.39 1.48
CA GLU A 124 21.50 3.76 1.20
C GLU A 124 21.63 4.63 2.47
N PRO A 125 22.80 5.25 2.71
CA PRO A 125 23.10 5.92 4.00
C PRO A 125 22.05 6.97 4.39
N GLY A 126 21.61 7.80 3.47
CA GLY A 126 20.59 8.83 3.73
C GLY A 126 19.22 8.25 4.09
N LEU A 127 18.89 7.03 3.63
CA LEU A 127 17.67 6.32 4.00
C LEU A 127 17.81 5.72 5.40
N ALA A 128 18.95 5.11 5.72
CA ALA A 128 19.22 4.53 7.04
C ALA A 128 19.09 5.58 8.14
N GLU A 129 19.76 6.73 8.01
CA GLU A 129 19.67 7.83 8.99
C GLU A 129 18.25 8.36 9.18
N ARG A 130 17.46 8.43 8.12
CA ARG A 130 16.05 8.86 8.20
C ARG A 130 15.21 7.86 8.99
N ILE A 131 15.42 6.57 8.76
CA ILE A 131 14.72 5.49 9.47
C ILE A 131 15.09 5.54 10.94
N ASP A 132 16.38 5.61 11.28
CA ASP A 132 16.87 5.64 12.65
C ASP A 132 16.26 6.81 13.43
N ARG A 133 16.17 7.98 12.82
CA ARG A 133 15.50 9.16 13.43
C ARG A 133 14.02 8.92 13.71
N ILE A 134 13.30 8.26 12.81
CA ILE A 134 11.86 8.02 12.99
C ILE A 134 11.60 6.92 14.04
N VAL A 135 12.44 5.90 14.08
CA VAL A 135 12.32 4.78 15.04
C VAL A 135 12.53 5.24 16.51
N THR A 136 13.16 6.40 16.75
CA THR A 136 13.23 6.98 18.10
C THR A 136 11.85 7.34 18.67
N ILE A 137 10.84 7.49 17.84
CA ILE A 137 9.47 7.78 18.27
C ILE A 137 8.87 6.51 18.89
N LYS A 138 8.52 6.60 20.19
CA LYS A 138 7.93 5.47 20.93
C LYS A 138 6.68 4.93 20.24
N GLY A 139 6.65 3.63 20.02
CA GLY A 139 5.52 2.93 19.39
C GLY A 139 5.65 2.77 17.86
N ILE A 140 6.69 3.32 17.23
CA ILE A 140 6.95 3.13 15.80
C ILE A 140 8.09 2.11 15.62
N GLY A 141 7.75 0.94 15.09
CA GLY A 141 8.71 -0.12 14.82
C GLY A 141 9.47 0.09 13.50
N TYR A 142 10.68 -0.49 13.41
CA TYR A 142 11.54 -0.40 12.24
C TYR A 142 10.84 -0.82 10.93
N MET A 143 10.15 -1.96 10.95
CA MET A 143 9.43 -2.47 9.78
C MET A 143 8.27 -1.56 9.38
N THR A 144 7.58 -0.95 10.35
CA THR A 144 6.50 0.02 10.09
C THR A 144 7.04 1.24 9.33
N VAL A 145 8.19 1.78 9.76
CA VAL A 145 8.81 2.93 9.07
C VAL A 145 9.18 2.57 7.63
N ILE A 146 9.79 1.40 7.43
CA ILE A 146 10.18 0.96 6.09
C ILE A 146 8.96 0.76 5.20
N THR A 147 7.89 0.14 5.72
CA THR A 147 6.65 -0.04 4.97
C THR A 147 6.07 1.30 4.53
N ILE A 148 5.98 2.28 5.43
CA ILE A 148 5.48 3.63 5.11
C ILE A 148 6.36 4.30 4.05
N LEU A 149 7.69 4.26 4.19
CA LEU A 149 8.61 4.85 3.23
C LEU A 149 8.56 4.14 1.87
N ALA A 150 8.46 2.83 1.86
CA ALA A 150 8.34 2.03 0.65
C ALA A 150 7.03 2.33 -0.10
N GLU A 151 5.89 2.33 0.61
CA GLU A 151 4.58 2.61 0.02
C GLU A 151 4.45 4.05 -0.48
N THR A 152 5.01 5.02 0.24
CA THR A 152 4.98 6.43 -0.15
C THR A 152 6.12 6.84 -1.09
N SER A 153 6.99 5.91 -1.49
CA SER A 153 8.21 6.20 -2.26
C SER A 153 9.07 7.29 -1.60
N GLY A 154 9.27 7.17 -0.28
CA GLY A 154 10.02 8.16 0.50
C GLY A 154 9.30 9.50 0.66
N PHE A 155 7.97 9.52 0.58
CA PHE A 155 7.08 10.71 0.56
C PHE A 155 7.23 11.59 -0.70
N ALA A 156 7.75 11.05 -1.80
CA ALA A 156 7.98 11.81 -3.03
C ALA A 156 6.73 12.53 -3.57
N LEU A 157 5.54 11.95 -3.38
CA LEU A 157 4.26 12.49 -3.84
C LEU A 157 3.43 13.12 -2.71
N ILE A 158 3.93 13.13 -1.48
CA ILE A 158 3.20 13.60 -0.30
C ILE A 158 3.89 14.86 0.24
N THR A 159 3.24 15.99 0.08
CA THR A 159 3.81 17.30 0.46
C THR A 159 3.28 17.81 1.81
N ASN A 160 2.19 17.23 2.33
CA ASN A 160 1.60 17.68 3.59
C ASN A 160 0.84 16.55 4.31
N ARG A 161 0.56 16.79 5.59
CA ARG A 161 -0.13 15.84 6.46
C ARG A 161 -1.52 15.41 5.93
N LYS A 162 -2.29 16.33 5.35
CA LYS A 162 -3.63 16.02 4.81
C LYS A 162 -3.54 15.02 3.65
N GLN A 163 -2.54 15.15 2.78
CA GLN A 163 -2.31 14.21 1.70
C GLN A 163 -1.91 12.82 2.23
N LEU A 164 -1.09 12.77 3.30
CA LEU A 164 -0.73 11.51 3.92
C LEU A 164 -1.95 10.83 4.55
N THR A 165 -2.77 11.58 5.30
CA THR A 165 -4.00 11.06 5.90
C THR A 165 -4.95 10.50 4.84
N ARG A 166 -5.11 11.21 3.72
CA ARG A 166 -5.91 10.76 2.58
C ARG A 166 -5.31 9.53 1.88
N TYR A 167 -3.99 9.52 1.71
CA TYR A 167 -3.30 8.36 1.14
C TYR A 167 -3.49 7.10 2.00
N ALA A 168 -3.52 7.25 3.32
CA ALA A 168 -3.80 6.17 4.26
C ALA A 168 -5.31 5.82 4.38
N GLY A 169 -6.22 6.54 3.69
CA GLY A 169 -7.65 6.33 3.80
C GLY A 169 -8.26 6.70 5.15
N LEU A 170 -7.54 7.50 5.92
CA LEU A 170 -7.93 7.96 7.26
C LEU A 170 -8.61 9.35 7.24
N ASP A 171 -8.76 9.94 6.08
CA ASP A 171 -9.51 11.18 5.91
C ASP A 171 -11.00 10.97 6.21
N VAL A 172 -11.61 11.99 6.79
CA VAL A 172 -13.03 11.99 7.16
C VAL A 172 -13.75 12.97 6.24
N PRO A 173 -14.34 12.48 5.12
CA PRO A 173 -15.10 13.35 4.23
C PRO A 173 -16.36 13.87 4.95
N ALA A 174 -16.62 15.17 4.81
CA ALA A 174 -17.87 15.76 5.27
C ALA A 174 -18.93 15.59 4.17
N HIS A 175 -20.04 14.96 4.50
CA HIS A 175 -21.23 14.88 3.66
C HIS A 175 -22.36 15.64 4.35
N GLN A 176 -22.26 16.96 4.36
CA GLN A 176 -23.27 17.81 4.97
C GLN A 176 -24.25 18.29 3.89
N SER A 177 -25.51 17.97 4.06
CA SER A 177 -26.59 18.44 3.21
C SER A 177 -27.71 19.02 4.10
N GLY A 178 -27.87 20.34 4.09
CA GLY A 178 -28.83 21.02 4.93
C GLY A 178 -28.51 20.96 6.43
N PRO A 179 -29.53 20.96 7.33
CA PRO A 179 -29.32 20.96 8.78
C PRO A 179 -28.92 19.58 9.36
N VAL A 180 -28.89 18.53 8.56
CA VAL A 180 -28.53 17.18 9.02
C VAL A 180 -27.04 16.96 8.89
N ASP A 181 -26.34 16.75 10.02
CA ASP A 181 -24.93 16.36 10.06
C ASP A 181 -24.84 14.84 10.36
N PRO A 182 -24.68 13.98 9.35
CA PRO A 182 -24.59 12.54 9.56
C PRO A 182 -23.30 12.18 10.27
N LYS A 183 -23.28 11.05 11.00
CA LYS A 183 -22.06 10.52 11.63
C LYS A 183 -20.96 10.37 10.60
N ARG A 184 -19.83 11.00 10.89
CA ARG A 184 -18.65 10.99 10.01
C ARG A 184 -17.83 9.73 10.21
N HIS A 185 -17.41 9.13 9.11
CA HIS A 185 -16.56 7.93 9.09
C HIS A 185 -15.32 8.17 8.25
N ILE A 186 -14.25 7.43 8.53
CA ILE A 186 -13.04 7.44 7.69
C ILE A 186 -13.38 6.92 6.29
N SER A 187 -12.74 7.48 5.27
CA SER A 187 -13.02 7.17 3.86
C SER A 187 -12.72 5.72 3.49
N LYS A 188 -11.74 5.10 4.13
CA LYS A 188 -11.17 3.78 3.78
C LYS A 188 -10.73 3.66 2.31
N GLN A 189 -10.62 4.79 1.60
CA GLN A 189 -10.21 4.87 0.19
C GLN A 189 -8.72 5.21 0.08
N GLY A 190 -7.88 4.41 0.72
CA GLY A 190 -6.45 4.64 0.77
C GLY A 190 -5.62 3.44 0.35
N ASN A 191 -4.32 3.50 0.60
CA ASN A 191 -3.42 2.36 0.45
C ASN A 191 -3.78 1.30 1.50
N ILE A 192 -3.93 0.05 1.08
CA ILE A 192 -4.37 -1.09 1.91
C ILE A 192 -3.17 -1.79 2.57
N ALA A 193 -1.93 -1.45 2.17
CA ALA A 193 -0.71 -2.08 2.68
C ALA A 193 -0.36 -1.65 4.11
#